data_85ffec49ce741aeb3226d9c01fbcfaac
#
_entry.id   85ffec49ce741aeb3226d9c01fbcfaac
#
_cell.length_a   1.000
_cell.length_b   1.000
_cell.length_c   1.000
_cell.angle_alpha   90.00
_cell.angle_beta   90.00
_cell.angle_gamma   90.00
#
_symmetry.space_group_name_H-M   'P 1'
#
loop_
_entity.id
_entity.type
_entity.pdbx_description
1 polymer ?
#
loop_
_entity_poly.entity_id
_entity_poly.type
_entity_poly.pdbx_seq_one_letter_code
_entity_poly.pdbx_strand_id
1 'polypeptide(L)'
;MGDLLLIRHGQASFGATDYDRLSPVGEQQSARLGMWFAAHEAPPAHVVRGALRRHAQTAEHCLRGAGLDAPVEVIPALDELDHVDLLARHRPDLDGHEAFAAELRASADPHRAFQQMFVAAVDRWTAGAHDHEYARTWPAFRHGVLDALAALAARARDGEGDTWVVTSGGPIAVIAAQLFGTPPERSFALSWPLANTGLSRVRVNGAGPQMVTYNAWPHLAGAADLLTYR
;
A
#
# COMPACT_ATOMS: atom_id res chain seq x y z
N MET A 1 -10.92 -3.04 22.53
CA MET A 1 -11.24 -2.89 21.10
C MET A 1 -10.28 -1.84 20.55
N GLY A 2 -9.63 -2.13 19.45
CA GLY A 2 -8.67 -1.24 18.81
C GLY A 2 -9.01 -1.00 17.34
N ASP A 3 -8.43 0.03 16.76
CA ASP A 3 -8.54 0.33 15.33
C ASP A 3 -7.33 -0.23 14.58
N LEU A 4 -7.49 -0.54 13.28
CA LEU A 4 -6.39 -0.82 12.38
C LEU A 4 -6.06 0.48 11.62
N LEU A 5 -4.82 0.94 11.73
CA LEU A 5 -4.31 2.12 11.04
C LEU A 5 -3.51 1.66 9.82
N LEU A 6 -4.18 1.57 8.66
CA LEU A 6 -3.56 1.19 7.40
C LEU A 6 -2.73 2.36 6.88
N ILE A 7 -1.44 2.14 6.69
CA ILE A 7 -0.46 3.15 6.30
C ILE A 7 0.13 2.74 4.95
N ARG A 8 -0.08 3.53 3.90
CA ARG A 8 0.68 3.35 2.68
C ARG A 8 2.14 3.71 2.93
N HIS A 9 3.07 2.93 2.44
CA HIS A 9 4.50 3.23 2.55
C HIS A 9 4.85 4.64 2.05
N GLY A 10 5.93 5.22 2.54
CA GLY A 10 6.51 6.47 2.05
C GLY A 10 6.92 6.38 0.58
N GLN A 11 7.17 7.52 -0.06
CA GLN A 11 7.58 7.55 -1.46
C GLN A 11 8.79 6.62 -1.69
N ALA A 12 8.70 5.72 -2.67
CA ALA A 12 9.79 4.87 -3.10
C ALA A 12 10.72 5.60 -4.09
N SER A 13 11.95 5.09 -4.24
CA SER A 13 12.98 5.65 -5.12
C SER A 13 12.71 5.26 -6.58
N PHE A 14 11.73 5.90 -7.21
CA PHE A 14 11.35 5.62 -8.59
C PHE A 14 12.52 5.90 -9.55
N GLY A 15 12.82 4.94 -10.45
CA GLY A 15 13.90 5.06 -11.44
C GLY A 15 15.30 4.77 -10.90
N ALA A 16 15.46 4.44 -9.62
CA ALA A 16 16.73 3.94 -9.08
C ALA A 16 16.89 2.44 -9.34
N THR A 17 18.15 1.96 -9.33
CA THR A 17 18.48 0.53 -9.47
C THR A 17 17.82 -0.33 -8.38
N ASP A 18 17.58 0.25 -7.20
CA ASP A 18 16.87 -0.37 -6.08
C ASP A 18 15.55 0.41 -5.84
N TYR A 19 14.53 0.05 -6.60
CA TYR A 19 13.19 0.64 -6.50
C TYR A 19 12.51 0.40 -5.16
N ASP A 20 12.82 -0.71 -4.47
CA ASP A 20 12.13 -1.11 -3.25
C ASP A 20 12.62 -0.36 -1.99
N ARG A 21 13.40 0.70 -2.12
CA ARG A 21 13.78 1.57 -1.00
C ARG A 21 13.01 2.89 -1.01
N LEU A 22 12.88 3.50 0.16
CA LEU A 22 12.34 4.86 0.26
C LEU A 22 13.27 5.88 -0.40
N SER A 23 12.67 6.93 -0.97
CA SER A 23 13.38 8.16 -1.32
C SER A 23 13.60 9.01 -0.06
N PRO A 24 14.50 10.03 -0.11
CA PRO A 24 14.64 10.98 1.00
C PRO A 24 13.31 11.65 1.40
N VAL A 25 12.41 11.88 0.43
CA VAL A 25 11.06 12.38 0.68
C VAL A 25 10.23 11.34 1.45
N GLY A 26 10.29 10.06 1.04
CA GLY A 26 9.58 8.98 1.73
C GLY A 26 10.03 8.77 3.18
N GLU A 27 11.31 8.94 3.45
CA GLU A 27 11.85 8.90 4.83
C GLU A 27 11.30 10.06 5.68
N GLN A 28 11.27 11.28 5.11
CA GLN A 28 10.69 12.45 5.79
C GLN A 28 9.19 12.31 6.04
N GLN A 29 8.43 11.83 5.04
CA GLN A 29 7.01 11.55 5.18
C GLN A 29 6.75 10.59 6.34
N SER A 30 7.49 9.47 6.39
CA SER A 30 7.36 8.44 7.41
C SER A 30 7.70 8.96 8.82
N ALA A 31 8.78 9.74 8.94
CA ALA A 31 9.16 10.37 10.21
C ALA A 31 8.10 11.37 10.70
N ARG A 32 7.54 12.20 9.79
CA ARG A 32 6.45 13.13 10.13
C ARG A 32 5.18 12.42 10.58
N LEU A 33 4.84 11.28 9.94
CA LEU A 33 3.71 10.47 10.39
C LEU A 33 3.93 9.96 11.82
N GLY A 34 5.13 9.50 12.13
CA GLY A 34 5.48 9.07 13.50
C GLY A 34 5.34 10.20 14.52
N MET A 35 5.86 11.39 14.22
CA MET A 35 5.71 12.57 15.09
C MET A 35 4.23 12.94 15.27
N TRP A 36 3.43 12.83 14.23
CA TRP A 36 2.00 13.08 14.32
C TRP A 36 1.30 12.05 15.20
N PHE A 37 1.64 10.77 15.08
CA PHE A 37 1.12 9.72 15.97
C PHE A 37 1.46 10.01 17.43
N ALA A 38 2.71 10.37 17.74
CA ALA A 38 3.13 10.70 19.10
C ALA A 38 2.32 11.84 19.75
N ALA A 39 1.84 12.77 18.92
CA ALA A 39 1.11 13.94 19.39
C ALA A 39 -0.43 13.72 19.48
N HIS A 40 -0.98 12.75 18.73
CA HIS A 40 -2.43 12.67 18.52
C HIS A 40 -3.04 11.28 18.77
N GLU A 41 -2.21 10.22 18.87
CA GLU A 41 -2.68 8.84 19.02
C GLU A 41 -2.02 8.19 20.24
N ALA A 42 -2.65 7.16 20.79
CA ALA A 42 -1.99 6.31 21.78
C ALA A 42 -0.91 5.44 21.09
N PRO A 43 0.12 5.00 21.82
CA PRO A 43 1.06 4.02 21.29
C PRO A 43 0.32 2.77 20.77
N PRO A 44 0.75 2.21 19.63
CA PRO A 44 0.09 1.01 19.10
C PRO A 44 0.38 -0.20 19.97
N ALA A 45 -0.59 -1.08 20.12
CA ALA A 45 -0.39 -2.41 20.74
C ALA A 45 0.45 -3.32 19.83
N HIS A 46 0.27 -3.19 18.52
CA HIS A 46 0.99 -3.95 17.52
C HIS A 46 1.43 -3.09 16.35
N VAL A 47 2.59 -3.44 15.77
CA VAL A 47 3.06 -2.89 14.50
C VAL A 47 3.28 -4.07 13.55
N VAL A 48 2.57 -4.07 12.44
CA VAL A 48 2.71 -5.08 11.39
C VAL A 48 3.05 -4.43 10.06
N ARG A 49 3.72 -5.18 9.17
CA ARG A 49 4.05 -4.69 7.83
C ARG A 49 4.09 -5.81 6.80
N GLY A 50 4.03 -5.47 5.53
CA GLY A 50 4.44 -6.36 4.47
C GLY A 50 5.94 -6.64 4.49
N ALA A 51 6.40 -7.56 3.64
CA ALA A 51 7.80 -8.00 3.59
C ALA A 51 8.72 -7.02 2.82
N LEU A 52 8.17 -6.16 1.97
CA LEU A 52 8.93 -5.25 1.11
C LEU A 52 9.82 -4.30 1.93
N ARG A 53 10.97 -3.93 1.36
CA ARG A 53 11.95 -3.05 2.02
C ARG A 53 11.38 -1.68 2.34
N ARG A 54 10.60 -1.09 1.43
CA ARG A 54 9.91 0.18 1.64
C ARG A 54 8.90 0.13 2.80
N HIS A 55 8.27 -1.04 3.07
CA HIS A 55 7.42 -1.22 4.24
C HIS A 55 8.26 -1.22 5.52
N ALA A 56 9.39 -1.93 5.52
CA ALA A 56 10.30 -1.97 6.66
C ALA A 56 10.82 -0.57 7.01
N GLN A 57 11.32 0.16 6.02
CA GLN A 57 11.83 1.51 6.22
C GLN A 57 10.74 2.49 6.68
N THR A 58 9.52 2.39 6.13
CA THR A 58 8.40 3.22 6.58
C THR A 58 8.07 2.96 8.05
N ALA A 59 7.97 1.69 8.47
CA ALA A 59 7.73 1.33 9.86
C ALA A 59 8.84 1.85 10.79
N GLU A 60 10.10 1.68 10.39
CA GLU A 60 11.27 2.12 11.16
C GLU A 60 11.27 3.65 11.36
N HIS A 61 11.10 4.43 10.27
CA HIS A 61 11.08 5.89 10.35
C HIS A 61 9.85 6.39 11.13
N CYS A 62 8.71 5.72 11.02
CA CYS A 62 7.50 6.05 11.75
C CYS A 62 7.68 5.80 13.26
N LEU A 63 8.18 4.63 13.65
CA LEU A 63 8.48 4.30 15.06
C LEU A 63 9.50 5.28 15.65
N ARG A 64 10.60 5.54 14.94
CA ARG A 64 11.60 6.52 15.35
C ARG A 64 11.01 7.92 15.53
N GLY A 65 10.18 8.37 14.59
CA GLY A 65 9.48 9.65 14.66
C GLY A 65 8.51 9.74 15.84
N ALA A 66 7.91 8.63 16.22
CA ALA A 66 7.03 8.52 17.39
C ALA A 66 7.80 8.36 18.72
N GLY A 67 9.12 8.18 18.68
CA GLY A 67 9.92 7.91 19.90
C GLY A 67 9.65 6.52 20.49
N LEU A 68 9.22 5.56 19.67
CA LEU A 68 8.85 4.21 20.07
C LEU A 68 9.89 3.18 19.60
N ASP A 69 10.09 2.17 20.44
CA ASP A 69 10.80 0.93 20.09
C ASP A 69 9.82 -0.23 20.34
N ALA A 70 9.33 -0.81 19.25
CA ALA A 70 8.33 -1.87 19.29
C ALA A 70 8.68 -2.97 18.28
N PRO A 71 8.40 -4.24 18.61
CA PRO A 71 8.57 -5.34 17.65
C PRO A 71 7.64 -5.15 16.45
N VAL A 72 8.17 -5.47 15.26
CA VAL A 72 7.43 -5.35 14.00
C VAL A 72 7.23 -6.73 13.38
N GLU A 73 5.98 -7.16 13.31
CA GLU A 73 5.59 -8.43 12.68
C GLU A 73 5.55 -8.27 11.16
N VAL A 74 5.99 -9.31 10.43
CA VAL A 74 5.95 -9.33 8.96
C VAL A 74 4.84 -10.26 8.48
N ILE A 75 3.92 -9.70 7.68
CA ILE A 75 2.80 -10.40 7.06
C ILE A 75 2.92 -10.25 5.53
N PRO A 76 3.52 -11.23 4.81
CA PRO A 76 3.76 -11.12 3.36
C PRO A 76 2.49 -10.93 2.52
N ALA A 77 1.33 -11.32 3.03
CA ALA A 77 0.04 -11.09 2.37
C ALA A 77 -0.29 -9.59 2.19
N LEU A 78 0.38 -8.71 2.96
CA LEU A 78 0.25 -7.24 2.86
C LEU A 78 1.25 -6.61 1.85
N ASP A 79 1.98 -7.41 1.08
CA ASP A 79 2.84 -6.91 0.02
C ASP A 79 2.04 -6.42 -1.18
N GLU A 80 2.64 -5.50 -1.94
CA GLU A 80 2.08 -5.00 -3.19
C GLU A 80 1.98 -6.12 -4.23
N LEU A 81 1.11 -5.92 -5.21
CA LEU A 81 1.10 -6.72 -6.43
C LEU A 81 2.46 -6.63 -7.15
N ASP A 82 2.82 -7.68 -7.86
CA ASP A 82 4.02 -7.69 -8.68
C ASP A 82 3.75 -6.97 -10.02
N HIS A 83 3.99 -5.66 -10.02
CA HIS A 83 3.78 -4.83 -11.21
C HIS A 83 4.70 -5.24 -12.38
N VAL A 84 5.85 -5.84 -12.10
CA VAL A 84 6.78 -6.30 -13.15
C VAL A 84 6.19 -7.50 -13.87
N ASP A 85 5.70 -8.50 -13.13
CA ASP A 85 5.01 -9.67 -13.72
C ASP A 85 3.75 -9.22 -14.51
N LEU A 86 2.94 -8.32 -13.93
CA LEU A 86 1.74 -7.82 -14.60
C LEU A 86 2.05 -7.15 -15.94
N LEU A 87 3.04 -6.26 -15.97
CA LEU A 87 3.45 -5.55 -17.18
C LEU A 87 4.06 -6.50 -18.21
N ALA A 88 4.91 -7.43 -17.80
CA ALA A 88 5.51 -8.43 -18.69
C ALA A 88 4.45 -9.33 -19.35
N ARG A 89 3.40 -9.72 -18.61
CA ARG A 89 2.29 -10.52 -19.17
C ARG A 89 1.37 -9.70 -20.06
N HIS A 90 1.24 -8.41 -19.80
CA HIS A 90 0.44 -7.52 -20.65
C HIS A 90 1.15 -7.14 -21.94
N ARG A 91 2.48 -6.95 -21.91
CA ARG A 91 3.31 -6.55 -23.05
C ARG A 91 4.49 -7.52 -23.23
N PRO A 92 4.21 -8.77 -23.64
CA PRO A 92 5.26 -9.77 -23.87
C PRO A 92 6.20 -9.43 -25.03
N ASP A 93 5.84 -8.44 -25.86
CA ASP A 93 6.67 -7.87 -26.92
C ASP A 93 7.78 -6.94 -26.37
N LEU A 94 7.66 -6.46 -25.14
CA LEU A 94 8.65 -5.61 -24.46
C LEU A 94 9.50 -6.48 -23.51
N ASP A 95 10.47 -7.18 -24.06
CA ASP A 95 11.34 -8.05 -23.29
C ASP A 95 12.40 -7.23 -22.52
N GLY A 96 12.25 -7.22 -21.19
CA GLY A 96 13.17 -6.59 -20.26
C GLY A 96 12.96 -5.09 -20.04
N HIS A 97 13.64 -4.61 -19.00
CA HIS A 97 13.54 -3.22 -18.52
C HIS A 97 13.91 -2.17 -19.59
N GLU A 98 14.90 -2.46 -20.44
CA GLU A 98 15.37 -1.47 -21.44
C GLU A 98 14.36 -1.28 -22.58
N ALA A 99 13.73 -2.38 -23.07
CA ALA A 99 12.70 -2.29 -24.11
C ALA A 99 11.49 -1.50 -23.59
N PHE A 100 11.08 -1.77 -22.35
CA PHE A 100 10.00 -1.05 -21.69
C PHE A 100 10.34 0.45 -21.49
N ALA A 101 11.56 0.76 -21.03
CA ALA A 101 12.00 2.12 -20.86
C ALA A 101 12.11 2.87 -22.20
N ALA A 102 12.53 2.20 -23.27
CA ALA A 102 12.60 2.77 -24.61
C ALA A 102 11.20 3.12 -25.14
N GLU A 103 10.22 2.24 -24.97
CA GLU A 103 8.81 2.47 -25.32
C GLU A 103 8.26 3.72 -24.62
N LEU A 104 8.51 3.84 -23.30
CA LEU A 104 8.07 5.01 -22.55
C LEU A 104 8.76 6.30 -23.01
N ARG A 105 10.07 6.25 -23.29
CA ARG A 105 10.80 7.44 -23.79
C ARG A 105 10.34 7.90 -25.17
N ALA A 106 9.81 6.99 -25.98
CA ALA A 106 9.27 7.34 -27.31
C ALA A 106 7.89 8.03 -27.23
N SER A 107 7.24 7.98 -26.08
CA SER A 107 5.94 8.65 -25.85
C SER A 107 6.12 10.15 -25.62
N ALA A 108 5.14 10.95 -26.08
CA ALA A 108 5.08 12.39 -25.80
C ALA A 108 4.92 12.70 -24.29
N ASP A 109 4.31 11.79 -23.54
CA ASP A 109 4.17 11.86 -22.08
C ASP A 109 4.45 10.45 -21.49
N PRO A 110 5.71 10.16 -21.15
CA PRO A 110 6.14 8.88 -20.61
C PRO A 110 5.35 8.46 -19.36
N HIS A 111 4.97 9.44 -18.56
CA HIS A 111 4.27 9.21 -17.32
C HIS A 111 2.85 8.72 -17.55
N ARG A 112 2.12 9.41 -18.43
CA ARG A 112 0.77 9.02 -18.82
C ARG A 112 0.75 7.70 -19.58
N ALA A 113 1.76 7.47 -20.43
CA ALA A 113 1.92 6.20 -21.14
C ALA A 113 2.11 5.02 -20.16
N PHE A 114 3.00 5.18 -19.17
CA PHE A 114 3.17 4.18 -18.11
C PHE A 114 1.86 3.93 -17.36
N GLN A 115 1.17 4.98 -16.95
CA GLN A 115 -0.08 4.85 -16.20
C GLN A 115 -1.15 4.11 -17.00
N GLN A 116 -1.31 4.45 -18.28
CA GLN A 116 -2.28 3.76 -19.15
C GLN A 116 -1.95 2.28 -19.34
N MET A 117 -0.67 1.96 -19.55
CA MET A 117 -0.20 0.60 -19.70
C MET A 117 -0.39 -0.20 -18.41
N PHE A 118 -0.11 0.41 -17.27
CA PHE A 118 -0.30 -0.24 -15.97
C PHE A 118 -1.77 -0.48 -15.65
N VAL A 119 -2.65 0.47 -15.95
CA VAL A 119 -4.12 0.27 -15.82
C VAL A 119 -4.56 -0.91 -16.66
N ALA A 120 -4.16 -0.98 -17.95
CA ALA A 120 -4.53 -2.08 -18.84
C ALA A 120 -3.99 -3.44 -18.36
N ALA A 121 -2.77 -3.47 -17.79
CA ALA A 121 -2.18 -4.67 -17.20
C ALA A 121 -2.98 -5.15 -15.98
N VAL A 122 -3.38 -4.23 -15.10
CA VAL A 122 -4.22 -4.52 -13.93
C VAL A 122 -5.61 -5.01 -14.37
N ASP A 123 -6.24 -4.36 -15.35
CA ASP A 123 -7.55 -4.76 -15.87
C ASP A 123 -7.51 -6.19 -16.45
N ARG A 124 -6.44 -6.51 -17.20
CA ARG A 124 -6.22 -7.86 -17.73
C ARG A 124 -6.09 -8.91 -16.61
N TRP A 125 -5.33 -8.59 -15.56
CA TRP A 125 -5.13 -9.47 -14.41
C TRP A 125 -6.42 -9.67 -13.60
N THR A 126 -7.16 -8.60 -13.33
CA THR A 126 -8.39 -8.65 -12.53
C THR A 126 -9.55 -9.32 -13.27
N ALA A 127 -9.52 -9.36 -14.63
CA ALA A 127 -10.52 -10.05 -15.44
C ALA A 127 -10.45 -11.58 -15.33
N GLY A 128 -9.33 -12.16 -14.87
CA GLY A 128 -9.19 -13.59 -14.59
C GLY A 128 -9.05 -14.51 -15.81
N ALA A 129 -9.24 -13.99 -17.04
CA ALA A 129 -9.17 -14.82 -18.25
C ALA A 129 -7.78 -15.41 -18.52
N HIS A 130 -6.76 -14.88 -17.87
CA HIS A 130 -5.35 -15.23 -18.07
C HIS A 130 -4.64 -15.66 -16.78
N ASP A 131 -5.37 -16.12 -15.78
CA ASP A 131 -4.83 -16.46 -14.46
C ASP A 131 -3.65 -17.43 -14.53
N HIS A 132 -3.64 -18.36 -15.49
CA HIS A 132 -2.57 -19.35 -15.68
C HIS A 132 -1.22 -18.76 -16.11
N GLU A 133 -1.18 -17.48 -16.51
CA GLU A 133 0.05 -16.81 -16.94
C GLU A 133 0.77 -16.09 -15.78
N TYR A 134 0.06 -15.79 -14.69
CA TYR A 134 0.57 -14.99 -13.59
C TYR A 134 1.14 -15.84 -12.46
N ALA A 135 2.25 -15.38 -11.86
CA ALA A 135 2.82 -16.00 -10.67
C ALA A 135 1.85 -15.97 -9.48
N ARG A 136 1.06 -14.90 -9.37
CA ARG A 136 0.00 -14.73 -8.38
C ARG A 136 -1.26 -14.21 -9.05
N THR A 137 -2.34 -14.99 -9.02
CA THR A 137 -3.63 -14.59 -9.60
C THR A 137 -4.30 -13.49 -8.77
N TRP A 138 -5.18 -12.71 -9.39
CA TRP A 138 -5.99 -11.72 -8.69
C TRP A 138 -6.79 -12.31 -7.52
N PRO A 139 -7.53 -13.44 -7.69
CA PRO A 139 -8.23 -14.06 -6.57
C PRO A 139 -7.30 -14.44 -5.41
N ALA A 140 -6.09 -14.96 -5.70
CA ALA A 140 -5.12 -15.34 -4.68
C ALA A 140 -4.56 -14.12 -3.93
N PHE A 141 -4.27 -13.02 -4.65
CA PHE A 141 -3.85 -11.77 -4.04
C PHE A 141 -4.93 -11.22 -3.12
N ARG A 142 -6.15 -11.07 -3.65
CA ARG A 142 -7.28 -10.55 -2.89
C ARG A 142 -7.59 -11.38 -1.65
N HIS A 143 -7.60 -12.70 -1.78
CA HIS A 143 -7.87 -13.63 -0.67
C HIS A 143 -6.83 -13.46 0.44
N GLY A 144 -5.54 -13.48 0.11
CA GLY A 144 -4.48 -13.28 1.10
C GLY A 144 -4.58 -11.96 1.86
N VAL A 145 -4.93 -10.86 1.19
CA VAL A 145 -5.13 -9.55 1.82
C VAL A 145 -6.34 -9.58 2.78
N LEU A 146 -7.45 -10.20 2.36
CA LEU A 146 -8.66 -10.27 3.19
C LEU A 146 -8.51 -11.22 4.38
N ASP A 147 -7.75 -12.30 4.25
CA ASP A 147 -7.40 -13.18 5.36
C ASP A 147 -6.53 -12.44 6.39
N ALA A 148 -5.55 -11.64 5.92
CA ALA A 148 -4.76 -10.80 6.80
C ALA A 148 -5.65 -9.77 7.53
N LEU A 149 -6.57 -9.11 6.83
CA LEU A 149 -7.54 -8.21 7.47
C LEU A 149 -8.38 -8.93 8.54
N ALA A 150 -8.88 -10.13 8.26
CA ALA A 150 -9.70 -10.91 9.20
C ALA A 150 -8.90 -11.27 10.47
N ALA A 151 -7.65 -11.71 10.30
CA ALA A 151 -6.76 -12.02 11.42
C ALA A 151 -6.44 -10.78 12.28
N LEU A 152 -6.12 -9.65 11.65
CA LEU A 152 -5.85 -8.39 12.35
C LEU A 152 -7.11 -7.84 13.05
N ALA A 153 -8.27 -7.95 12.41
CA ALA A 153 -9.53 -7.53 13.01
C ALA A 153 -9.90 -8.41 14.22
N ALA A 154 -9.61 -9.71 14.20
CA ALA A 154 -9.80 -10.59 15.34
C ALA A 154 -8.94 -10.13 16.54
N ARG A 155 -7.65 -9.85 16.33
CA ARG A 155 -6.75 -9.29 17.38
C ARG A 155 -7.28 -7.97 17.94
N ALA A 156 -7.65 -7.03 17.08
CA ALA A 156 -8.17 -5.72 17.51
C ALA A 156 -9.46 -5.83 18.31
N ARG A 157 -10.29 -6.83 18.05
CA ARG A 157 -11.53 -7.12 18.80
C ARG A 157 -11.25 -7.58 20.22
N ASP A 158 -10.19 -8.35 20.42
CA ASP A 158 -9.81 -8.91 21.72
C ASP A 158 -9.28 -7.85 22.70
N GLY A 159 -9.19 -6.59 22.28
CA GLY A 159 -9.06 -5.44 23.18
C GLY A 159 -7.64 -4.96 23.45
N GLU A 160 -6.70 -5.33 22.61
CA GLU A 160 -5.28 -5.05 22.81
C GLU A 160 -4.80 -3.66 22.31
N GLY A 161 -5.72 -2.74 21.93
CA GLY A 161 -5.39 -1.41 21.42
C GLY A 161 -5.18 -1.38 19.90
N ASP A 162 -4.70 -0.24 19.38
CA ASP A 162 -4.57 0.00 17.94
C ASP A 162 -3.41 -0.76 17.31
N THR A 163 -3.57 -1.13 16.04
CA THR A 163 -2.52 -1.80 15.25
C THR A 163 -2.11 -0.91 14.08
N TRP A 164 -0.81 -0.56 13.98
CA TRP A 164 -0.27 0.06 12.77
C TRP A 164 0.02 -1.02 11.72
N VAL A 165 -0.50 -0.80 10.52
CA VAL A 165 -0.38 -1.74 9.40
C VAL A 165 0.29 -1.04 8.23
N VAL A 166 1.60 -1.21 8.09
CA VAL A 166 2.38 -0.61 6.99
C VAL A 166 2.33 -1.51 5.77
N THR A 167 1.77 -1.00 4.68
CA THR A 167 1.50 -1.75 3.46
C THR A 167 1.58 -0.88 2.21
N SER A 168 0.98 -1.31 1.11
CA SER A 168 0.97 -0.66 -0.20
C SER A 168 -0.43 -0.28 -0.66
N GLY A 169 -0.51 0.41 -1.80
CA GLY A 169 -1.76 0.88 -2.38
C GLY A 169 -2.72 -0.25 -2.75
N GLY A 170 -2.23 -1.34 -3.30
CA GLY A 170 -3.04 -2.49 -3.70
C GLY A 170 -3.77 -3.14 -2.52
N PRO A 171 -3.09 -3.58 -1.46
CA PRO A 171 -3.75 -4.13 -0.27
C PRO A 171 -4.74 -3.15 0.38
N ILE A 172 -4.39 -1.86 0.52
CA ILE A 172 -5.32 -0.85 1.06
C ILE A 172 -6.57 -0.75 0.19
N ALA A 173 -6.41 -0.74 -1.13
CA ALA A 173 -7.53 -0.66 -2.08
C ALA A 173 -8.44 -1.90 -2.00
N VAL A 174 -7.87 -3.09 -1.85
CA VAL A 174 -8.64 -4.34 -1.64
C VAL A 174 -9.46 -4.27 -0.35
N ILE A 175 -8.83 -3.85 0.75
CA ILE A 175 -9.51 -3.70 2.05
C ILE A 175 -10.62 -2.65 1.94
N ALA A 176 -10.33 -1.50 1.35
CA ALA A 176 -11.31 -0.43 1.17
C ALA A 176 -12.49 -0.87 0.30
N ALA A 177 -12.22 -1.54 -0.82
CA ALA A 177 -13.25 -2.08 -1.70
C ALA A 177 -14.18 -3.06 -0.97
N GLN A 178 -13.60 -3.97 -0.17
CA GLN A 178 -14.37 -4.91 0.65
C GLN A 178 -15.28 -4.18 1.65
N LEU A 179 -14.76 -3.17 2.35
CA LEU A 179 -15.50 -2.45 3.40
C LEU A 179 -16.53 -1.45 2.85
N PHE A 180 -16.31 -0.92 1.63
CA PHE A 180 -17.25 -0.06 0.94
C PHE A 180 -18.29 -0.82 0.10
N GLY A 181 -18.15 -2.14 -0.05
CA GLY A 181 -19.01 -2.92 -0.95
C GLY A 181 -18.77 -2.64 -2.42
N THR A 182 -17.56 -2.18 -2.79
CA THR A 182 -17.15 -1.94 -4.17
C THR A 182 -16.91 -3.28 -4.87
N PRO A 183 -17.35 -3.46 -6.13
CA PRO A 183 -17.05 -4.67 -6.89
C PRO A 183 -15.54 -4.95 -6.94
N PRO A 184 -15.11 -6.22 -6.76
CA PRO A 184 -13.69 -6.57 -6.65
C PRO A 184 -12.84 -6.11 -7.83
N GLU A 185 -13.36 -6.17 -9.05
CA GLU A 185 -12.71 -5.73 -10.29
C GLU A 185 -12.45 -4.22 -10.35
N ARG A 186 -13.12 -3.44 -9.51
CA ARG A 186 -12.93 -1.98 -9.38
C ARG A 186 -12.04 -1.57 -8.21
N SER A 187 -11.50 -2.53 -7.46
CA SER A 187 -10.72 -2.26 -6.25
C SER A 187 -9.54 -1.31 -6.55
N PHE A 188 -8.84 -1.51 -7.66
CA PHE A 188 -7.66 -0.72 -7.98
C PHE A 188 -7.95 0.76 -8.31
N ALA A 189 -9.18 1.11 -8.68
CA ALA A 189 -9.56 2.52 -8.81
C ALA A 189 -9.38 3.29 -7.50
N LEU A 190 -9.47 2.60 -6.36
CA LEU A 190 -9.24 3.18 -5.03
C LEU A 190 -7.74 3.38 -4.73
N SER A 191 -6.83 2.69 -5.41
CA SER A 191 -5.39 2.83 -5.14
C SER A 191 -4.79 4.13 -5.69
N TRP A 192 -5.32 4.65 -6.80
CA TRP A 192 -4.75 5.78 -7.52
C TRP A 192 -4.64 7.09 -6.70
N PRO A 193 -5.65 7.47 -5.90
CA PRO A 193 -5.59 8.70 -5.10
C PRO A 193 -4.82 8.55 -3.79
N LEU A 194 -4.33 7.35 -3.44
CA LEU A 194 -3.66 7.15 -2.16
C LEU A 194 -2.34 7.93 -2.11
N ALA A 195 -2.23 8.82 -1.14
CA ALA A 195 -0.98 9.52 -0.85
C ALA A 195 0.06 8.58 -0.21
N ASN A 196 1.34 8.81 -0.47
CA ASN A 196 2.41 8.16 0.29
C ASN A 196 2.29 8.57 1.77
N THR A 197 2.45 7.61 2.67
CA THR A 197 2.12 7.70 4.10
C THR A 197 0.67 8.08 4.40
N GLY A 198 -0.22 8.02 3.40
CA GLY A 198 -1.66 8.18 3.60
C GLY A 198 -2.19 7.16 4.62
N LEU A 199 -3.01 7.65 5.54
CA LEU A 199 -3.56 6.89 6.67
C LEU A 199 -5.03 6.57 6.41
N SER A 200 -5.39 5.29 6.50
CA SER A 200 -6.79 4.86 6.48
C SER A 200 -7.11 4.13 7.78
N ARG A 201 -8.16 4.55 8.48
CA ARG A 201 -8.55 3.96 9.77
C ARG A 201 -9.71 2.99 9.58
N VAL A 202 -9.53 1.78 10.05
CA VAL A 202 -10.57 0.74 10.12
C VAL A 202 -10.90 0.49 11.58
N ARG A 203 -12.10 0.84 12.00
CA ARG A 203 -12.63 0.53 13.32
C ARG A 203 -13.10 -0.90 13.37
N VAL A 204 -12.75 -1.61 14.43
CA VAL A 204 -13.23 -2.97 14.66
C VAL A 204 -14.17 -2.99 15.86
N ASN A 205 -15.42 -3.40 15.64
CA ASN A 205 -16.44 -3.50 16.68
C ASN A 205 -17.22 -4.82 16.53
N GLY A 206 -18.30 -4.98 17.30
CA GLY A 206 -19.15 -6.18 17.27
C GLY A 206 -19.82 -6.45 15.92
N ALA A 207 -20.00 -5.44 15.08
CA ALA A 207 -20.53 -5.58 13.71
C ALA A 207 -19.43 -5.92 12.67
N GLY A 208 -18.16 -5.95 13.09
CA GLY A 208 -17.01 -6.23 12.24
C GLY A 208 -16.19 -4.97 11.90
N PRO A 209 -15.22 -5.10 10.96
CA PRO A 209 -14.40 -3.99 10.53
C PRO A 209 -15.18 -2.98 9.67
N GLN A 210 -14.99 -1.69 9.93
CA GLN A 210 -15.63 -0.59 9.22
C GLN A 210 -14.60 0.49 8.88
N MET A 211 -14.59 0.97 7.63
CA MET A 211 -13.75 2.09 7.23
C MET A 211 -14.28 3.40 7.85
N VAL A 212 -13.47 4.06 8.68
CA VAL A 212 -13.81 5.33 9.33
C VAL A 212 -13.25 6.51 8.54
N THR A 213 -11.97 6.40 8.13
CA THR A 213 -11.33 7.38 7.25
C THR A 213 -10.57 6.65 6.17
N TYR A 214 -10.47 7.27 5.00
CA TYR A 214 -9.74 6.74 3.87
C TYR A 214 -8.78 7.80 3.33
N ASN A 215 -7.49 7.43 3.20
CA ASN A 215 -6.47 8.28 2.61
C ASN A 215 -6.34 9.68 3.27
N ALA A 216 -6.35 9.75 4.59
CA ALA A 216 -6.07 10.98 5.32
C ALA A 216 -4.54 11.21 5.42
N TRP A 217 -4.10 12.47 5.34
CA TRP A 217 -2.68 12.83 5.44
C TRP A 217 -2.46 14.10 6.30
N PRO A 218 -2.98 14.14 7.55
CA PRO A 218 -2.89 15.31 8.42
C PRO A 218 -1.46 15.69 8.80
N HIS A 219 -0.55 14.71 8.86
CA HIS A 219 0.87 14.90 9.15
C HIS A 219 1.64 15.63 8.02
N LEU A 220 1.04 15.74 6.82
CA LEU A 220 1.58 16.47 5.68
C LEU A 220 0.89 17.83 5.48
N ALA A 221 -0.07 18.19 6.36
CA ALA A 221 -0.70 19.49 6.31
C ALA A 221 0.36 20.60 6.45
N GLY A 222 0.34 21.56 5.53
CA GLY A 222 1.34 22.64 5.48
C GLY A 222 2.71 22.28 4.85
N ALA A 223 2.88 21.05 4.33
CA ALA A 223 4.08 20.58 3.64
C ALA A 223 3.69 20.00 2.26
N ALA A 224 3.19 20.85 1.38
CA ALA A 224 2.68 20.44 0.05
C ALA A 224 3.74 19.77 -0.82
N ASP A 225 5.01 20.12 -0.65
CA ASP A 225 6.18 19.52 -1.30
C ASP A 225 6.42 18.06 -0.90
N LEU A 226 5.90 17.66 0.26
CA LEU A 226 5.95 16.28 0.73
C LEU A 226 4.72 15.45 0.32
N LEU A 227 3.68 16.04 -0.25
CA LEU A 227 2.50 15.27 -0.67
C LEU A 227 2.76 14.63 -2.04
N THR A 228 2.92 13.31 -2.05
CA THR A 228 3.19 12.53 -3.28
C THR A 228 2.27 11.32 -3.37
N TYR A 229 2.08 10.80 -4.60
CA TYR A 229 1.09 9.75 -4.91
C TYR A 229 1.69 8.51 -5.58
N ARG A 230 3.02 8.34 -5.48
CA ARG A 230 3.74 7.25 -6.16
C ARG A 230 4.55 6.39 -5.24
#